data_2fc9bc44b2467c286f1c76158d0dc4d2
#
_entry.id   2fc9bc44b2467c286f1c76158d0dc4d2
#
_cell.length_a   1.000
_cell.length_b   1.000
_cell.length_c   1.000
_cell.angle_alpha   90.00
_cell.angle_beta   90.00
_cell.angle_gamma   90.00
#
_symmetry.space_group_name_H-M   'P 1'
#
loop_
_entity.id
_entity.type
_entity.pdbx_description
1 polymer ?
#
loop_
_entity_poly.entity_id
_entity_poly.type
_entity_poly.pdbx_seq_one_letter_code
_entity_poly.pdbx_strand_id
1 'polypeptide(L)'
;MIVINYLRPILWAFFIALLCGMPGKDIPQISWLEWISFDKWVHAGMFFIFYFLCIKSYIKAKHTASLKSSIFISFAIACVGYGGILEILQGTLFIDRSADLSDFIANSFGVFACYFFLQHRFSLHQKV
;
A
#
# COMPACT_ATOMS: atom_id res chain seq x y z
N MET A 1 -12.12 -13.85 -16.60
CA MET A 1 -10.69 -14.14 -16.27
C MET A 1 -9.91 -12.94 -15.77
N ILE A 2 -10.15 -11.71 -16.22
CA ILE A 2 -9.41 -10.51 -15.75
C ILE A 2 -9.62 -10.26 -14.25
N VAL A 3 -10.84 -10.36 -13.74
CA VAL A 3 -11.18 -10.12 -12.31
C VAL A 3 -10.38 -11.02 -11.35
N ILE A 4 -10.17 -12.30 -11.72
CA ILE A 4 -9.41 -13.26 -10.88
C ILE A 4 -7.96 -12.80 -10.66
N ASN A 5 -7.36 -12.12 -11.65
CA ASN A 5 -5.98 -11.63 -11.50
C ASN A 5 -5.87 -10.49 -10.48
N TYR A 6 -6.94 -9.68 -10.32
CA TYR A 6 -6.96 -8.57 -9.36
C TYR A 6 -7.56 -8.92 -7.99
N LEU A 7 -7.98 -10.16 -7.79
CA LEU A 7 -8.55 -10.59 -6.50
C LEU A 7 -7.57 -10.35 -5.33
N ARG A 8 -6.28 -10.63 -5.53
CA ARG A 8 -5.27 -10.46 -4.48
C ARG A 8 -5.12 -9.00 -4.00
N PRO A 9 -4.89 -8.00 -4.88
CA PRO A 9 -4.81 -6.62 -4.42
C PRO A 9 -6.15 -6.11 -3.87
N ILE A 10 -7.30 -6.58 -4.37
CA ILE A 10 -8.63 -6.22 -3.83
C ILE A 10 -8.79 -6.74 -2.40
N LEU A 11 -8.48 -8.01 -2.16
CA LEU A 11 -8.54 -8.59 -0.82
C LEU A 11 -7.54 -7.91 0.14
N TRP A 12 -6.36 -7.55 -0.35
CA TRP A 12 -5.36 -6.85 0.43
C TRP A 12 -5.79 -5.41 0.77
N ALA A 13 -6.39 -4.69 -0.18
CA ALA A 13 -6.97 -3.36 0.07
C ALA A 13 -8.08 -3.46 1.15
N PHE A 14 -8.97 -4.43 1.03
CA PHE A 14 -10.00 -4.67 2.04
C PHE A 14 -9.39 -4.98 3.43
N PHE A 15 -8.36 -5.81 3.47
CA PHE A 15 -7.63 -6.11 4.71
C PHE A 15 -7.01 -4.86 5.34
N ILE A 16 -6.37 -3.99 4.54
CA ILE A 16 -5.85 -2.69 5.03
C ILE A 16 -7.00 -1.85 5.61
N ALA A 17 -8.13 -1.74 4.89
CA ALA A 17 -9.27 -0.96 5.37
C ALA A 17 -9.83 -1.50 6.70
N LEU A 18 -9.88 -2.82 6.87
CA LEU A 18 -10.28 -3.44 8.14
C LEU A 18 -9.33 -3.09 9.28
N LEU A 19 -8.01 -3.20 9.06
CA LEU A 19 -7.01 -2.87 10.08
C LEU A 19 -7.05 -1.38 10.44
N CYS A 20 -7.13 -0.51 9.44
CA CYS A 20 -7.25 0.94 9.66
C CYS A 20 -8.57 1.33 10.35
N GLY A 21 -9.64 0.54 10.16
CA GLY A 21 -10.95 0.76 10.76
C GLY A 21 -11.11 0.20 12.18
N MET A 22 -10.13 -0.56 12.70
CA MET A 22 -10.19 -1.07 14.07
C MET A 22 -10.18 0.09 15.08
N PRO A 23 -11.07 0.08 16.09
CA PRO A 23 -11.07 1.10 17.14
C PRO A 23 -9.71 1.21 17.82
N GLY A 24 -9.25 2.45 18.09
CA GLY A 24 -7.92 2.70 18.66
C GLY A 24 -7.69 2.01 20.02
N LYS A 25 -8.75 1.87 20.84
CA LYS A 25 -8.72 1.18 22.13
C LYS A 25 -8.42 -0.32 22.06
N ASP A 26 -8.68 -0.94 20.91
CA ASP A 26 -8.47 -2.38 20.70
C ASP A 26 -7.04 -2.70 20.22
N ILE A 27 -6.21 -1.66 20.00
CA ILE A 27 -4.82 -1.81 19.59
C ILE A 27 -3.95 -1.96 20.86
N PRO A 28 -3.16 -3.05 20.99
CA PRO A 28 -2.28 -3.23 22.12
C PRO A 28 -1.25 -2.09 22.23
N GLN A 29 -1.24 -1.42 23.37
CA GLN A 29 -0.27 -0.36 23.68
C GLN A 29 0.98 -1.02 24.29
N ILE A 30 2.03 -1.17 23.48
CA ILE A 30 3.31 -1.74 23.91
C ILE A 30 4.34 -0.64 23.87
N SER A 31 4.74 -0.11 25.03
CA SER A 31 5.54 1.11 25.19
C SER A 31 6.86 1.14 24.39
N TRP A 32 7.57 0.01 24.25
CA TRP A 32 8.81 -0.03 23.47
C TRP A 32 8.56 0.00 21.95
N LEU A 33 7.40 -0.48 21.48
CA LEU A 33 6.99 -0.39 20.07
C LEU A 33 6.60 1.04 19.69
N GLU A 34 6.04 1.82 20.61
CA GLU A 34 5.73 3.24 20.40
C GLU A 34 7.01 4.04 20.18
N TRP A 35 8.08 3.72 20.93
CA TRP A 35 9.37 4.41 20.81
C TRP A 35 10.00 4.28 19.42
N ILE A 36 9.81 3.16 18.72
CA ILE A 36 10.32 2.94 17.35
C ILE A 36 9.31 3.26 16.27
N SER A 37 8.16 3.88 16.62
CA SER A 37 7.07 4.18 15.68
C SER A 37 6.67 2.97 14.84
N PHE A 38 6.51 1.81 15.50
CA PHE A 38 6.25 0.52 14.84
C PHE A 38 5.03 0.56 13.93
N ASP A 39 3.99 1.30 14.31
CA ASP A 39 2.81 1.57 13.51
C ASP A 39 3.15 2.11 12.12
N LYS A 40 4.10 3.04 12.00
CA LYS A 40 4.54 3.61 10.72
C LYS A 40 5.20 2.57 9.83
N TRP A 41 5.99 1.66 10.41
CA TRP A 41 6.59 0.55 9.66
C TRP A 41 5.53 -0.44 9.17
N VAL A 42 4.48 -0.68 9.96
CA VAL A 42 3.34 -1.51 9.56
C VAL A 42 2.61 -0.85 8.38
N HIS A 43 2.31 0.44 8.44
CA HIS A 43 1.71 1.21 7.35
C HIS A 43 2.55 1.14 6.08
N ALA A 44 3.84 1.43 6.17
CA ALA A 44 4.76 1.34 5.03
C ALA A 44 4.81 -0.08 4.44
N GLY A 45 4.88 -1.12 5.27
CA GLY A 45 4.88 -2.51 4.83
C GLY A 45 3.60 -2.92 4.12
N MET A 46 2.44 -2.54 4.66
CA MET A 46 1.14 -2.84 4.05
C MET A 46 1.02 -2.21 2.66
N PHE A 47 1.43 -0.95 2.50
CA PHE A 47 1.35 -0.25 1.22
C PHE A 47 2.43 -0.67 0.23
N PHE A 48 3.61 -1.10 0.70
CA PHE A 48 4.61 -1.77 -0.14
C PHE A 48 4.02 -3.04 -0.78
N ILE A 49 3.42 -3.91 0.02
CA ILE A 49 2.79 -5.16 -0.45
C ILE A 49 1.61 -4.84 -1.38
N PHE A 50 0.79 -3.85 -1.04
CA PHE A 50 -0.36 -3.45 -1.85
C PHE A 50 0.06 -3.05 -3.27
N TYR A 51 1.01 -2.14 -3.39
CA TYR A 51 1.54 -1.72 -4.67
C TYR A 51 2.19 -2.88 -5.45
N PHE A 52 2.97 -3.72 -4.77
CA PHE A 52 3.55 -4.93 -5.36
C PHE A 52 2.50 -5.84 -5.97
N LEU A 53 1.41 -6.11 -5.23
CA LEU A 53 0.31 -6.95 -5.69
C LEU A 53 -0.41 -6.34 -6.90
N CYS A 54 -0.61 -5.02 -6.92
CA CYS A 54 -1.21 -4.31 -8.05
C CYS A 54 -0.39 -4.51 -9.33
N ILE A 55 0.92 -4.25 -9.29
CA ILE A 55 1.82 -4.42 -10.44
C ILE A 55 1.88 -5.88 -10.90
N LYS A 56 2.03 -6.84 -9.97
CA LYS A 56 2.04 -8.27 -10.30
C LYS A 56 0.74 -8.73 -10.95
N SER A 57 -0.39 -8.23 -10.47
CA SER A 57 -1.71 -8.54 -11.04
C SER A 57 -1.87 -7.99 -12.44
N TYR A 58 -1.39 -6.76 -12.69
CA TYR A 58 -1.39 -6.16 -14.01
C TYR A 58 -0.54 -6.96 -15.01
N ILE A 59 0.69 -7.31 -14.64
CA ILE A 59 1.60 -8.15 -15.45
C ILE A 59 0.90 -9.46 -15.84
N LYS A 60 0.29 -10.13 -14.86
CA LYS A 60 -0.43 -11.39 -15.07
C LYS A 60 -1.65 -11.21 -15.99
N ALA A 61 -2.42 -10.14 -15.81
CA ALA A 61 -3.62 -9.87 -16.59
C ALA A 61 -3.31 -9.51 -18.04
N LYS A 62 -2.19 -8.84 -18.30
CA LYS A 62 -1.78 -8.40 -19.64
C LYS A 62 -0.80 -9.35 -20.33
N HIS A 63 -0.36 -10.42 -19.66
CA HIS A 63 0.64 -11.36 -20.14
C HIS A 63 1.90 -10.65 -20.72
N THR A 64 2.36 -9.59 -20.06
CA THR A 64 3.49 -8.77 -20.52
C THR A 64 4.63 -8.81 -19.51
N ALA A 65 5.85 -8.95 -20.00
CA ALA A 65 7.06 -8.82 -19.18
C ALA A 65 7.62 -7.39 -19.16
N SER A 66 7.18 -6.53 -20.09
CA SER A 66 7.64 -5.15 -20.19
C SER A 66 6.52 -4.19 -19.81
N LEU A 67 6.81 -3.27 -18.90
CA LEU A 67 5.88 -2.25 -18.43
C LEU A 67 6.41 -0.86 -18.78
N LYS A 68 5.52 0.00 -19.30
CA LYS A 68 5.81 1.42 -19.47
C LYS A 68 5.88 2.11 -18.11
N SER A 69 6.77 3.08 -17.95
CA SER A 69 6.89 3.88 -16.72
C SER A 69 5.57 4.53 -16.30
N SER A 70 4.71 4.91 -17.26
CA SER A 70 3.39 5.47 -16.98
C SER A 70 2.48 4.51 -16.20
N ILE A 71 2.58 3.20 -16.41
CA ILE A 71 1.80 2.19 -15.68
C ILE A 71 2.24 2.16 -14.20
N PHE A 72 3.55 2.16 -13.95
CA PHE A 72 4.08 2.22 -12.58
C PHE A 72 3.60 3.47 -11.85
N ILE A 73 3.66 4.64 -12.50
CA ILE A 73 3.21 5.92 -11.94
C ILE A 73 1.70 5.90 -11.66
N SER A 74 0.89 5.41 -12.60
CA SER A 74 -0.57 5.33 -12.41
C SER A 74 -0.97 4.49 -11.20
N PHE A 75 -0.33 3.34 -11.01
CA PHE A 75 -0.58 2.51 -9.83
C PHE A 75 -0.06 3.16 -8.54
N ALA A 76 1.07 3.88 -8.60
CA ALA A 76 1.58 4.61 -7.43
C ALA A 76 0.59 5.70 -6.99
N ILE A 77 0.07 6.50 -7.93
CA ILE A 77 -0.95 7.52 -7.66
C ILE A 77 -2.22 6.88 -7.07
N ALA A 78 -2.68 5.77 -7.64
CA ALA A 78 -3.86 5.08 -7.13
C ALA A 78 -3.67 4.54 -5.71
N CYS A 79 -2.51 3.93 -5.40
CA CYS A 79 -2.21 3.41 -4.07
C CYS A 79 -2.04 4.54 -3.03
N VAL A 80 -1.34 5.63 -3.37
CA VAL A 80 -1.20 6.81 -2.49
C VAL A 80 -2.58 7.46 -2.27
N GLY A 81 -3.38 7.61 -3.33
CA GLY A 81 -4.75 8.12 -3.22
C GLY A 81 -5.63 7.28 -2.31
N TYR A 82 -5.52 5.95 -2.40
CA TYR A 82 -6.21 5.03 -1.48
C TYR A 82 -5.79 5.25 -0.02
N GLY A 83 -4.48 5.42 0.25
CA GLY A 83 -3.97 5.77 1.58
C GLY A 83 -4.57 7.07 2.09
N GLY A 84 -4.61 8.11 1.27
CA GLY A 84 -5.23 9.39 1.63
C GLY A 84 -6.72 9.28 1.94
N ILE A 85 -7.47 8.47 1.18
CA ILE A 85 -8.89 8.21 1.47
C ILE A 85 -9.04 7.53 2.84
N LEU A 86 -8.22 6.54 3.16
CA LEU A 86 -8.27 5.86 4.46
C LEU A 86 -8.00 6.83 5.62
N GLU A 87 -7.02 7.74 5.49
CA GLU A 87 -6.75 8.77 6.50
C GLU A 87 -7.94 9.70 6.71
N ILE A 88 -8.61 10.12 5.63
CA ILE A 88 -9.83 10.93 5.74
C ILE A 88 -10.94 10.14 6.47
N LEU A 89 -11.12 8.87 6.15
CA LEU A 89 -12.09 8.01 6.81
C LEU A 89 -11.78 7.81 8.30
N GLN A 90 -10.49 7.67 8.65
CA GLN A 90 -10.04 7.58 10.04
C GLN A 90 -10.37 8.87 10.83
N GLY A 91 -10.19 10.02 10.21
CA GLY A 91 -10.50 11.30 10.85
C GLY A 91 -11.99 11.67 10.92
N THR A 92 -12.85 10.98 10.14
CA THR A 92 -14.25 11.39 10.00
C THR A 92 -15.28 10.32 10.42
N LEU A 93 -15.03 9.06 10.14
CA LEU A 93 -16.00 7.97 10.30
C LEU A 93 -15.59 6.90 11.29
N PHE A 94 -14.30 6.69 11.55
CA PHE A 94 -13.85 5.63 12.43
C PHE A 94 -13.83 6.07 13.89
N ILE A 95 -14.36 5.22 14.77
CA ILE A 95 -14.48 5.49 16.20
C ILE A 95 -13.11 5.41 16.88
N ASP A 96 -12.80 6.37 17.75
CA ASP A 96 -11.55 6.46 18.50
C ASP A 96 -10.30 6.48 17.60
N ARG A 97 -10.43 7.08 16.41
CA ARG A 97 -9.32 7.28 15.45
C ARG A 97 -9.23 8.75 15.03
N SER A 98 -8.05 9.16 14.68
CA SER A 98 -7.78 10.49 14.09
C SER A 98 -6.96 10.31 12.81
N ALA A 99 -7.15 11.23 11.87
CA ALA A 99 -6.27 11.30 10.71
C ALA A 99 -4.86 11.70 11.18
N ASP A 100 -3.85 10.97 10.75
CA ASP A 100 -2.45 11.25 11.07
C ASP A 100 -1.63 11.42 9.78
N LEU A 101 -1.15 12.64 9.55
CA LEU A 101 -0.32 12.92 8.39
C LEU A 101 0.93 12.01 8.33
N SER A 102 1.45 11.59 9.48
CA SER A 102 2.61 10.69 9.51
C SER A 102 2.28 9.29 9.01
N ASP A 103 1.03 8.81 9.18
CA ASP A 103 0.57 7.54 8.62
C ASP A 103 0.43 7.64 7.09
N PHE A 104 -0.10 8.76 6.59
CA PHE A 104 -0.13 9.01 5.16
C PHE A 104 1.27 9.07 4.53
N ILE A 105 2.24 9.70 5.21
CA ILE A 105 3.64 9.72 4.77
C ILE A 105 4.22 8.30 4.76
N ALA A 106 3.97 7.49 5.80
CA ALA A 106 4.44 6.11 5.87
C ALA A 106 3.82 5.23 4.76
N ASN A 107 2.51 5.38 4.48
CA ASN A 107 1.82 4.73 3.37
C ASN A 107 2.48 5.07 2.03
N SER A 108 2.71 6.37 1.79
CA SER A 108 3.36 6.86 0.57
C SER A 108 4.79 6.35 0.44
N PHE A 109 5.57 6.35 1.53
CA PHE A 109 6.91 5.79 1.57
C PHE A 109 6.92 4.31 1.16
N GLY A 110 5.99 3.50 1.66
CA GLY A 110 5.86 2.09 1.28
C GLY A 110 5.63 1.91 -0.21
N VAL A 111 4.73 2.70 -0.80
CA VAL A 111 4.45 2.71 -2.24
C VAL A 111 5.70 3.05 -3.05
N PHE A 112 6.39 4.15 -2.70
CA PHE A 112 7.58 4.59 -3.45
C PHE A 112 8.77 3.64 -3.26
N ALA A 113 8.96 3.07 -2.08
CA ALA A 113 10.00 2.06 -1.85
C ALA A 113 9.79 0.85 -2.79
N CYS A 114 8.56 0.36 -2.91
CA CYS A 114 8.24 -0.73 -3.83
C CYS A 114 8.35 -0.31 -5.30
N TYR A 115 7.93 0.91 -5.64
CA TYR A 115 8.09 1.48 -6.98
C TYR A 115 9.55 1.43 -7.44
N PHE A 116 10.49 1.96 -6.64
CA PHE A 116 11.91 1.96 -6.98
C PHE A 116 12.51 0.56 -7.01
N PHE A 117 12.10 -0.30 -6.06
CA PHE A 117 12.51 -1.71 -6.05
C PHE A 117 12.11 -2.41 -7.36
N LEU A 118 10.87 -2.26 -7.81
CA LEU A 118 10.40 -2.89 -9.04
C LEU A 118 11.04 -2.27 -10.29
N GLN A 119 11.19 -0.96 -10.34
CA GLN A 119 11.87 -0.28 -11.45
C GLN A 119 13.30 -0.81 -11.62
N HIS A 120 14.04 -0.94 -10.53
CA HIS A 120 15.39 -1.50 -10.56
C HIS A 120 15.39 -2.96 -11.08
N ARG A 121 14.48 -3.79 -10.58
CA ARG A 121 14.36 -5.20 -11.02
C ARG A 121 14.03 -5.32 -12.50
N PHE A 122 13.09 -4.52 -13.01
CA PHE A 122 12.72 -4.54 -14.44
C PHE A 122 13.84 -3.98 -15.33
N SER A 123 14.55 -2.95 -14.90
CA SER A 123 15.69 -2.40 -15.63
C SER A 123 16.82 -3.42 -15.82
N LEU A 124 17.08 -4.28 -14.83
CA LEU A 124 18.08 -5.35 -14.92
C LEU A 124 17.70 -6.43 -15.94
N HIS A 125 16.39 -6.74 -16.07
CA HIS A 125 15.91 -7.77 -17.00
C HIS A 125 15.87 -7.31 -18.47
N GLN A 126 15.93 -6.00 -18.73
CA GLN A 126 15.96 -5.47 -20.10
C GLN A 126 17.38 -5.36 -20.68
N LYS A 127 18.41 -5.56 -19.85
CA LYS A 127 19.82 -5.46 -20.25
C LYS A 127 20.49 -6.81 -20.54
N VAL A 128 19.75 -7.91 -20.41
CA VAL A 128 20.15 -9.29 -20.74
C VAL A 128 19.38 -9.76 -21.96
#